data_76251132e6c6167e374685af7405545a
#
_entry.id   76251132e6c6167e374685af7405545a
#
_cell.length_a   1.000
_cell.length_b   1.000
_cell.length_c   1.000
_cell.angle_alpha   90.00
_cell.angle_beta   90.00
_cell.angle_gamma   90.00
#
_symmetry.space_group_name_H-M   'P 1'
#
loop_
_entity.id
_entity.type
_entity.pdbx_description
1 polymer ?
#
loop_
_entity_poly.entity_id
_entity_poly.type
_entity_poly.pdbx_seq_one_letter_code
_entity_poly.pdbx_strand_id
1 'polypeptide(L)'
;MRSRRRTALLGFALAATMTAGGLAYGATPLSATGEDAVTAAPRDAVRTATVTLVTGDKVTVATRAGKTLAVNVTPYRGSASGLRTYTVGTDVYVIPRDVEALIHNGRVDKRLFNVTQLVAQGFDDAHRASTPLIVRYDSAGTATPGGARLSRRLPGVRGAAVTADKAKGDTFWEAVDDDSARAGTPKARLSGGVQRLWLDGKVDALLEKSVPQIGAPEAWAAGYDGTGVKVAVLDTGVDATHPDLADRIVESRSFVPGETARDGHGHGTHVASTIAGSGAGSDGTYRGVAPGAKLLVGKVLDDGGSGSESGIIEGMDWAAHSGAKVVSMSLGGQEGADGTDPMSLAVNELTAKTGVLFTIAAGNSGPGDRTVGSPGAAAAALTVGAVVRGRLRE
;
A
#
# COMPACT_ATOMS: atom_id res chain seq x y z
N MET A 1 -23.11 59.28 16.13
CA MET A 1 -22.86 59.60 17.55
C MET A 1 -21.74 58.71 18.01
N ARG A 2 -20.56 59.26 18.17
CA ARG A 2 -19.83 59.61 19.40
C ARG A 2 -19.58 58.33 20.27
N SER A 3 -18.40 57.92 20.70
CA SER A 3 -17.12 58.61 20.95
C SER A 3 -16.18 57.54 21.57
N ARG A 4 -14.93 57.41 21.10
CA ARG A 4 -13.70 57.85 21.80
C ARG A 4 -13.44 57.15 23.14
N ARG A 5 -12.29 56.68 23.49
CA ARG A 5 -10.86 57.02 23.51
C ARG A 5 -10.26 56.10 24.60
N ARG A 6 -9.08 55.76 24.80
CA ARG A 6 -7.66 56.14 24.65
C ARG A 6 -6.87 55.26 25.63
N THR A 7 -5.77 54.68 25.30
CA THR A 7 -4.35 55.10 25.45
C THR A 7 -3.76 54.98 26.87
N ALA A 8 -2.61 54.31 27.04
CA ALA A 8 -1.35 54.69 27.65
C ALA A 8 -0.54 53.39 27.93
N LEU A 9 0.65 53.14 27.46
CA LEU A 9 2.01 53.73 27.46
C LEU A 9 2.59 53.95 28.85
N LEU A 10 3.74 53.33 29.08
CA LEU A 10 5.00 53.76 29.75
C LEU A 10 5.73 52.48 30.24
N GLY A 11 6.96 52.15 30.01
CA GLY A 11 8.15 52.96 29.70
C GLY A 11 9.17 52.86 30.85
N PHE A 12 10.45 52.84 30.47
CA PHE A 12 11.69 53.04 31.27
C PHE A 12 12.34 51.75 31.83
N ALA A 13 13.57 51.51 31.64
CA ALA A 13 14.83 52.08 31.17
C ALA A 13 15.99 51.57 32.04
N LEU A 14 17.04 51.18 31.40
CA LEU A 14 18.48 51.49 31.57
C LEU A 14 19.16 51.27 32.91
N ALA A 15 20.24 50.50 32.93
CA ALA A 15 21.53 50.94 33.42
C ALA A 15 22.69 50.08 32.89
N ALA A 16 23.63 50.74 32.26
CA ALA A 16 24.92 50.22 31.82
C ALA A 16 25.96 50.44 32.92
N THR A 17 26.92 49.54 33.04
CA THR A 17 28.26 49.88 33.55
C THR A 17 29.32 49.08 32.79
N MET A 18 30.22 49.84 32.17
CA MET A 18 31.48 49.35 31.59
C MET A 18 32.53 49.23 32.68
N THR A 19 33.38 48.21 32.59
CA THR A 19 34.82 48.36 32.95
C THR A 19 35.66 47.44 32.05
N ALA A 20 36.77 48.01 31.64
CA ALA A 20 37.72 47.51 30.65
C ALA A 20 38.75 46.53 31.27
N GLY A 21 39.35 45.72 30.38
CA GLY A 21 40.76 45.32 30.56
C GLY A 21 41.06 43.83 30.31
N GLY A 22 41.81 43.54 29.22
CA GLY A 22 42.61 42.33 29.16
C GLY A 22 42.58 41.56 27.85
N LEU A 23 43.56 41.86 26.97
CA LEU A 23 43.87 41.07 25.77
C LEU A 23 44.45 39.70 26.17
N ALA A 24 43.84 38.61 25.65
CA ALA A 24 44.51 37.33 25.53
C ALA A 24 44.01 36.65 24.26
N TYR A 25 44.92 36.36 23.36
CA TYR A 25 44.71 35.52 22.16
C TYR A 25 44.35 34.09 22.62
N GLY A 26 43.16 33.61 22.29
CA GLY A 26 42.76 32.25 22.51
C GLY A 26 41.82 31.82 21.39
N ALA A 27 42.18 30.77 20.66
CA ALA A 27 41.40 30.18 19.59
C ALA A 27 40.00 29.82 20.05
N THR A 28 39.00 30.31 19.34
CA THR A 28 37.58 29.92 19.49
C THR A 28 37.35 28.54 18.90
N PRO A 29 36.81 27.55 19.62
CA PRO A 29 36.20 26.41 18.99
C PRO A 29 34.85 26.83 18.38
N LEU A 30 34.62 26.46 17.12
CA LEU A 30 33.33 26.54 16.49
C LEU A 30 32.32 25.76 17.36
N SER A 31 31.36 26.46 17.93
CA SER A 31 30.16 25.83 18.49
C SER A 31 29.35 25.27 17.34
N ALA A 32 29.33 23.96 17.21
CA ALA A 32 28.32 23.25 16.43
C ALA A 32 26.95 23.56 17.04
N THR A 33 26.11 24.20 16.27
CA THR A 33 24.67 24.33 16.53
C THR A 33 24.08 22.92 16.68
N GLY A 34 23.43 22.69 17.83
CA GLY A 34 22.81 21.39 18.12
C GLY A 34 21.85 20.98 17.05
N GLU A 35 22.17 19.90 16.36
CA GLU A 35 21.18 19.05 15.73
C GLU A 35 20.34 18.42 16.85
N ASP A 36 19.04 18.64 16.82
CA ASP A 36 18.10 17.92 17.65
C ASP A 36 18.26 16.42 17.36
N ALA A 37 19.03 15.76 18.20
CA ALA A 37 19.10 14.31 18.20
C ALA A 37 17.73 13.79 18.62
N VAL A 38 16.92 13.41 17.64
CA VAL A 38 15.77 12.55 17.86
C VAL A 38 16.33 11.26 18.47
N THR A 39 16.31 11.17 19.77
CA THR A 39 16.70 9.97 20.51
C THR A 39 15.73 8.88 20.13
N ALA A 40 16.14 7.99 19.21
CA ALA A 40 15.41 6.78 18.91
C ALA A 40 15.18 6.01 20.22
N ALA A 41 13.92 5.72 20.54
CA ALA A 41 13.57 4.97 21.74
C ALA A 41 14.38 3.66 21.79
N PRO A 42 14.82 3.22 22.97
CA PRO A 42 15.60 1.99 23.12
C PRO A 42 14.89 0.83 22.43
N ARG A 43 15.61 0.04 21.62
CA ARG A 43 15.06 -1.12 20.87
C ARG A 43 14.39 -2.15 21.78
N ASP A 44 14.72 -2.17 23.07
CA ASP A 44 14.19 -3.08 24.09
C ASP A 44 12.98 -2.54 24.87
N ALA A 45 12.50 -1.33 24.57
CA ALA A 45 11.31 -0.79 25.24
C ALA A 45 10.04 -1.56 24.82
N VAL A 46 9.17 -1.85 25.79
CA VAL A 46 7.84 -2.36 25.51
C VAL A 46 7.03 -1.26 24.81
N ARG A 47 6.54 -1.54 23.63
CA ARG A 47 5.63 -0.66 22.89
C ARG A 47 4.22 -1.23 22.97
N THR A 48 3.24 -0.37 23.16
CA THR A 48 1.82 -0.73 23.21
C THR A 48 1.09 -0.02 22.08
N ALA A 49 0.28 -0.73 21.33
CA ALA A 49 -0.59 -0.16 20.30
C ALA A 49 -2.01 -0.70 20.48
N THR A 50 -3.00 0.13 20.23
CA THR A 50 -4.43 -0.27 20.26
C THR A 50 -5.01 -0.22 18.86
N VAL A 51 -5.73 -1.25 18.48
CA VAL A 51 -6.43 -1.38 17.21
C VAL A 51 -7.92 -1.57 17.49
N THR A 52 -8.74 -0.67 16.99
CA THR A 52 -10.18 -0.91 16.92
C THR A 52 -10.46 -1.69 15.64
N LEU A 53 -10.93 -2.92 15.78
CA LEU A 53 -11.31 -3.81 14.67
C LEU A 53 -12.56 -3.28 13.95
N VAL A 54 -12.78 -3.76 12.75
CA VAL A 54 -13.95 -3.40 11.92
C VAL A 54 -15.29 -3.76 12.59
N THR A 55 -15.27 -4.69 13.53
CA THR A 55 -16.41 -5.12 14.38
C THR A 55 -16.65 -4.23 15.59
N GLY A 56 -15.75 -3.25 15.83
CA GLY A 56 -15.80 -2.37 17.00
C GLY A 56 -15.00 -2.88 18.22
N ASP A 57 -14.54 -4.11 18.24
CA ASP A 57 -13.72 -4.66 19.32
C ASP A 57 -12.37 -3.92 19.38
N LYS A 58 -11.88 -3.64 20.59
CA LYS A 58 -10.58 -2.99 20.81
C LYS A 58 -9.54 -4.00 21.25
N VAL A 59 -8.44 -4.06 20.52
CA VAL A 59 -7.33 -4.95 20.81
C VAL A 59 -6.09 -4.14 21.12
N THR A 60 -5.53 -4.35 22.31
CA THR A 60 -4.25 -3.74 22.73
C THR A 60 -3.16 -4.80 22.63
N VAL A 61 -2.12 -4.49 21.84
CA VAL A 61 -0.96 -5.37 21.62
C VAL A 61 0.25 -4.75 22.27
N ALA A 62 0.95 -5.50 23.13
CA ALA A 62 2.23 -5.14 23.69
C ALA A 62 3.35 -5.90 22.98
N THR A 63 4.35 -5.18 22.48
CA THR A 63 5.49 -5.77 21.74
C THR A 63 6.82 -5.32 22.32
N ARG A 64 7.87 -6.16 22.22
CA ARG A 64 9.25 -5.82 22.53
C ARG A 64 10.15 -6.40 21.43
N ALA A 65 11.00 -5.60 20.84
CA ALA A 65 11.89 -6.00 19.75
C ALA A 65 11.17 -6.79 18.64
N GLY A 66 9.98 -6.34 18.23
CA GLY A 66 9.15 -6.98 17.20
C GLY A 66 8.40 -8.24 17.63
N LYS A 67 8.59 -8.73 18.87
CA LYS A 67 7.87 -9.89 19.39
C LYS A 67 6.66 -9.47 20.22
N THR A 68 5.51 -10.09 19.98
CA THR A 68 4.30 -9.89 20.79
C THR A 68 4.47 -10.51 22.17
N LEU A 69 4.26 -9.72 23.22
CA LEU A 69 4.34 -10.15 24.62
C LEU A 69 2.97 -10.44 25.21
N ALA A 70 1.99 -9.60 24.87
CA ALA A 70 0.63 -9.71 25.39
C ALA A 70 -0.38 -9.12 24.39
N VAL A 71 -1.57 -9.70 24.42
CA VAL A 71 -2.75 -9.19 23.68
C VAL A 71 -3.90 -9.12 24.67
N ASN A 72 -4.47 -7.93 24.79
CA ASN A 72 -5.66 -7.69 25.62
C ASN A 72 -6.80 -7.24 24.72
N VAL A 73 -7.99 -7.79 24.93
CA VAL A 73 -9.16 -7.49 24.10
C VAL A 73 -10.26 -6.93 24.97
N THR A 74 -10.81 -5.80 24.55
CA THR A 74 -12.05 -5.22 25.11
C THR A 74 -13.16 -5.39 24.07
N PRO A 75 -14.04 -6.39 24.24
CA PRO A 75 -15.13 -6.64 23.31
C PRO A 75 -16.10 -5.47 23.27
N TYR A 76 -16.57 -5.11 22.09
CA TYR A 76 -17.52 -4.04 21.90
C TYR A 76 -18.92 -4.38 22.50
N ARG A 77 -19.42 -5.58 22.27
CA ARG A 77 -20.77 -6.03 22.68
C ARG A 77 -20.79 -6.89 23.95
N GLY A 78 -19.78 -6.76 24.82
CA GLY A 78 -19.66 -7.71 25.92
C GLY A 78 -19.34 -9.12 25.39
N SER A 79 -18.89 -10.01 26.22
CA SER A 79 -18.34 -11.32 25.86
C SER A 79 -19.32 -12.33 25.22
N ALA A 80 -20.43 -11.93 24.64
CA ALA A 80 -21.52 -12.84 24.26
C ALA A 80 -21.14 -13.88 23.20
N SER A 81 -20.29 -13.56 22.22
CA SER A 81 -19.90 -14.51 21.17
C SER A 81 -18.54 -15.16 21.42
N GLY A 82 -17.72 -14.58 22.29
CA GLY A 82 -16.33 -15.00 22.51
C GLY A 82 -15.43 -14.58 21.36
N LEU A 83 -14.13 -14.53 21.66
CA LEU A 83 -13.06 -14.17 20.72
C LEU A 83 -12.10 -15.35 20.59
N ARG A 84 -11.62 -15.60 19.40
CA ARG A 84 -10.54 -16.53 19.15
C ARG A 84 -9.23 -15.78 18.89
N THR A 85 -8.23 -16.07 19.70
CA THR A 85 -6.86 -15.53 19.48
C THR A 85 -5.94 -16.68 19.11
N TYR A 86 -5.14 -16.50 18.05
CA TYR A 86 -4.11 -17.46 17.65
C TYR A 86 -2.98 -16.74 16.92
N THR A 87 -1.83 -17.43 16.81
CA THR A 87 -0.62 -16.91 16.18
C THR A 87 -0.23 -17.76 14.99
N VAL A 88 0.19 -17.12 13.88
CA VAL A 88 0.77 -17.76 12.70
C VAL A 88 2.11 -17.07 12.43
N GLY A 89 3.22 -17.76 12.62
CA GLY A 89 4.55 -17.12 12.60
C GLY A 89 4.65 -16.05 13.69
N THR A 90 4.85 -14.80 13.27
CA THR A 90 4.86 -13.61 14.15
C THR A 90 3.52 -12.89 14.22
N ASP A 91 2.58 -13.27 13.36
CA ASP A 91 1.28 -12.62 13.22
C ASP A 91 0.28 -13.10 14.25
N VAL A 92 -0.39 -12.18 14.93
CA VAL A 92 -1.43 -12.45 15.90
C VAL A 92 -2.79 -12.04 15.34
N TYR A 93 -3.71 -12.99 15.35
CA TYR A 93 -5.09 -12.82 14.93
C TYR A 93 -6.02 -12.81 16.13
N VAL A 94 -6.95 -11.86 16.13
CA VAL A 94 -8.04 -11.78 17.11
C VAL A 94 -9.36 -11.72 16.34
N ILE A 95 -10.09 -12.84 16.34
CA ILE A 95 -11.28 -13.01 15.49
C ILE A 95 -12.50 -13.27 16.37
N PRO A 96 -13.56 -12.44 16.26
CA PRO A 96 -14.85 -12.76 16.85
C PRO A 96 -15.44 -14.04 16.24
N ARG A 97 -16.00 -14.92 17.07
CA ARG A 97 -16.51 -16.23 16.61
C ARG A 97 -17.63 -16.15 15.59
N ASP A 98 -18.44 -15.12 15.66
CA ASP A 98 -19.52 -14.85 14.70
C ASP A 98 -19.01 -14.45 13.30
N VAL A 99 -17.76 -14.02 13.20
CA VAL A 99 -17.11 -13.66 11.94
C VAL A 99 -16.37 -14.85 11.30
N GLU A 100 -16.04 -15.90 12.07
CA GLU A 100 -15.23 -17.03 11.58
C GLU A 100 -15.82 -17.67 10.32
N ALA A 101 -17.13 -17.86 10.26
CA ALA A 101 -17.79 -18.44 9.08
C ALA A 101 -17.70 -17.53 7.85
N LEU A 102 -17.77 -16.21 8.02
CA LEU A 102 -17.63 -15.25 6.94
C LEU A 102 -16.19 -15.23 6.39
N ILE A 103 -15.20 -15.39 7.26
CA ILE A 103 -13.79 -15.52 6.85
C ILE A 103 -13.59 -16.83 6.11
N HIS A 104 -14.07 -17.95 6.65
CA HIS A 104 -13.95 -19.27 6.03
C HIS A 104 -14.58 -19.32 4.63
N ASN A 105 -15.71 -18.65 4.44
CA ASN A 105 -16.41 -18.56 3.16
C ASN A 105 -15.88 -17.44 2.23
N GLY A 106 -14.74 -16.79 2.60
CA GLY A 106 -14.12 -15.72 1.82
C GLY A 106 -14.98 -14.46 1.66
N ARG A 107 -15.94 -14.24 2.57
CA ARG A 107 -16.80 -13.03 2.57
C ARG A 107 -16.13 -11.86 3.28
N VAL A 108 -15.31 -12.15 4.28
CA VAL A 108 -14.58 -11.16 5.05
C VAL A 108 -13.10 -11.54 5.07
N ASP A 109 -12.26 -10.58 4.82
CA ASP A 109 -10.80 -10.73 4.81
C ASP A 109 -10.26 -10.94 6.23
N LYS A 110 -9.53 -12.02 6.44
CA LYS A 110 -8.90 -12.30 7.75
C LYS A 110 -7.85 -11.26 8.15
N ARG A 111 -7.28 -10.50 7.18
CA ARG A 111 -6.32 -9.41 7.45
C ARG A 111 -6.92 -8.30 8.32
N LEU A 112 -8.23 -8.12 8.29
CA LEU A 112 -8.95 -7.18 9.16
C LEU A 112 -8.84 -7.53 10.65
N PHE A 113 -8.37 -8.73 10.97
CA PHE A 113 -8.21 -9.29 12.31
C PHE A 113 -6.76 -9.66 12.65
N ASN A 114 -5.81 -9.38 11.75
CA ASN A 114 -4.37 -9.52 11.99
C ASN A 114 -3.84 -8.27 12.70
N VAL A 115 -3.91 -8.27 14.03
CA VAL A 115 -3.63 -7.07 14.83
C VAL A 115 -2.18 -6.62 14.76
N THR A 116 -1.23 -7.52 14.57
CA THR A 116 0.19 -7.19 14.40
C THR A 116 0.44 -6.51 13.07
N GLN A 117 -0.15 -6.99 11.98
CA GLN A 117 -0.04 -6.36 10.66
C GLN A 117 -0.80 -5.02 10.58
N LEU A 118 -1.97 -4.92 11.22
CA LEU A 118 -2.68 -3.64 11.30
C LEU A 118 -1.83 -2.57 11.99
N VAL A 119 -1.12 -2.92 13.07
CA VAL A 119 -0.17 -2.02 13.73
C VAL A 119 1.02 -1.71 12.83
N ALA A 120 1.63 -2.71 12.19
CA ALA A 120 2.79 -2.54 11.32
C ALA A 120 2.50 -1.62 10.12
N GLN A 121 1.28 -1.68 9.58
CA GLN A 121 0.84 -0.82 8.47
C GLN A 121 0.33 0.57 8.94
N GLY A 122 0.36 0.88 10.23
CA GLY A 122 -0.11 2.14 10.79
C GLY A 122 -1.64 2.27 10.77
N PHE A 123 -2.36 1.15 10.88
CA PHE A 123 -3.81 1.11 10.99
C PHE A 123 -4.29 1.01 12.44
N ASP A 124 -3.40 1.22 13.42
CA ASP A 124 -3.76 1.37 14.83
C ASP A 124 -4.46 2.72 15.10
N ASP A 125 -5.03 2.83 16.31
CA ASP A 125 -5.88 3.97 16.67
C ASP A 125 -5.10 5.27 16.88
N ALA A 126 -3.78 5.19 17.16
CA ALA A 126 -2.91 6.35 17.29
C ALA A 126 -2.59 6.99 15.93
N HIS A 127 -2.55 6.19 14.87
CA HIS A 127 -2.18 6.64 13.53
C HIS A 127 -3.38 6.87 12.62
N ARG A 128 -4.51 6.16 12.83
CA ARG A 128 -5.70 6.30 11.98
C ARG A 128 -7.02 6.18 12.74
N ALA A 129 -7.89 7.16 12.53
CA ALA A 129 -9.26 7.18 13.06
C ALA A 129 -10.23 6.31 12.24
N SER A 130 -9.80 5.73 11.12
CA SER A 130 -10.65 4.93 10.23
C SER A 130 -9.89 3.72 9.67
N THR A 131 -10.62 2.65 9.35
CA THR A 131 -10.11 1.47 8.67
C THR A 131 -10.42 1.58 7.18
N PRO A 132 -9.41 1.55 6.29
CA PRO A 132 -9.63 1.54 4.86
C PRO A 132 -10.07 0.15 4.40
N LEU A 133 -11.12 0.11 3.56
CA LEU A 133 -11.75 -1.13 3.12
C LEU A 133 -12.02 -1.11 1.62
N ILE A 134 -11.96 -2.29 1.00
CA ILE A 134 -12.53 -2.54 -0.32
C ILE A 134 -13.81 -3.36 -0.14
N VAL A 135 -14.91 -2.84 -0.66
CA VAL A 135 -16.22 -3.50 -0.64
C VAL A 135 -16.57 -3.95 -2.06
N ARG A 136 -16.85 -5.23 -2.25
CA ARG A 136 -17.43 -5.75 -3.49
C ARG A 136 -18.94 -5.93 -3.29
N TYR A 137 -19.71 -5.58 -4.32
CA TYR A 137 -21.15 -5.68 -4.30
C TYR A 137 -21.66 -6.80 -5.20
N ASP A 138 -22.83 -7.33 -4.90
CA ASP A 138 -23.49 -8.38 -5.69
C ASP A 138 -24.19 -7.83 -6.95
N SER A 139 -24.59 -6.54 -6.92
CA SER A 139 -25.26 -5.86 -8.02
C SER A 139 -24.68 -4.46 -8.27
N ALA A 140 -25.04 -3.84 -9.39
CA ALA A 140 -24.54 -2.54 -9.82
C ALA A 140 -25.05 -1.34 -9.00
N GLY A 141 -25.98 -1.53 -8.08
CA GLY A 141 -26.54 -0.47 -7.25
C GLY A 141 -25.92 -0.47 -5.85
N THR A 142 -25.03 0.48 -5.57
CA THR A 142 -24.09 0.34 -4.47
C THR A 142 -24.21 1.50 -3.51
N ALA A 143 -24.96 1.32 -2.43
CA ALA A 143 -24.95 2.24 -1.31
C ALA A 143 -23.67 2.01 -0.48
N THR A 144 -23.03 3.08 -0.06
CA THR A 144 -21.95 3.01 0.93
C THR A 144 -22.54 2.54 2.26
N PRO A 145 -21.99 1.49 2.91
CA PRO A 145 -22.50 1.03 4.20
C PRO A 145 -22.53 2.14 5.26
N GLY A 146 -23.50 2.09 6.18
CA GLY A 146 -23.54 2.98 7.32
C GLY A 146 -22.21 2.98 8.08
N GLY A 147 -21.83 4.08 8.71
CA GLY A 147 -20.54 4.21 9.42
C GLY A 147 -19.30 4.30 8.53
N ALA A 148 -19.45 4.20 7.21
CA ALA A 148 -18.35 4.36 6.25
C ALA A 148 -18.54 5.56 5.32
N ARG A 149 -17.44 6.00 4.70
CA ARG A 149 -17.41 7.03 3.65
C ARG A 149 -16.82 6.45 2.38
N LEU A 150 -17.41 6.78 1.22
CA LEU A 150 -16.88 6.42 -0.08
C LEU A 150 -15.58 7.19 -0.32
N SER A 151 -14.50 6.47 -0.65
CA SER A 151 -13.22 7.06 -1.09
C SER A 151 -13.13 7.07 -2.61
N ARG A 152 -13.37 5.92 -3.26
CA ARG A 152 -13.38 5.81 -4.73
C ARG A 152 -14.23 4.63 -5.19
N ARG A 153 -14.70 4.70 -6.45
CA ARG A 153 -15.36 3.56 -7.11
C ARG A 153 -14.32 2.68 -7.78
N LEU A 154 -14.54 1.36 -7.75
CA LEU A 154 -13.66 0.34 -8.33
C LEU A 154 -14.45 -0.52 -9.32
N PRO A 155 -14.71 -0.02 -10.55
CA PRO A 155 -15.52 -0.75 -11.55
C PRO A 155 -14.93 -2.11 -11.91
N GLY A 156 -13.59 -2.22 -11.95
CA GLY A 156 -12.88 -3.46 -12.27
C GLY A 156 -13.22 -4.64 -11.35
N VAL A 157 -13.62 -4.38 -10.12
CA VAL A 157 -14.04 -5.42 -9.15
C VAL A 157 -15.51 -5.32 -8.75
N ARG A 158 -16.31 -4.50 -9.46
CA ARG A 158 -17.71 -4.19 -9.11
C ARG A 158 -17.84 -3.74 -7.65
N GLY A 159 -16.94 -2.84 -7.23
CA GLY A 159 -16.81 -2.46 -5.83
C GLY A 159 -16.53 -0.98 -5.60
N ALA A 160 -16.15 -0.68 -4.38
CA ALA A 160 -15.72 0.63 -3.94
C ALA A 160 -14.68 0.52 -2.84
N ALA A 161 -13.72 1.44 -2.82
CA ALA A 161 -12.92 1.71 -1.63
C ALA A 161 -13.71 2.65 -0.72
N VAL A 162 -13.80 2.29 0.54
CA VAL A 162 -14.49 3.05 1.59
C VAL A 162 -13.61 3.17 2.83
N THR A 163 -13.86 4.16 3.67
CA THR A 163 -13.20 4.28 4.98
C THR A 163 -14.26 4.11 6.06
N ALA A 164 -14.16 3.05 6.85
CA ALA A 164 -15.00 2.82 8.02
C ALA A 164 -14.45 3.60 9.23
N ASP A 165 -15.26 4.46 9.81
CA ASP A 165 -14.91 5.24 11.00
C ASP A 165 -14.84 4.31 12.22
N LYS A 166 -13.67 4.25 12.88
CA LYS A 166 -13.47 3.40 14.07
C LYS A 166 -14.34 3.80 15.25
N ALA A 167 -14.69 5.09 15.36
CA ALA A 167 -15.63 5.56 16.38
C ALA A 167 -17.07 5.13 16.10
N LYS A 168 -17.36 4.63 14.88
CA LYS A 168 -18.64 4.13 14.40
C LYS A 168 -18.54 2.68 13.90
N GLY A 169 -17.60 1.93 14.44
CA GLY A 169 -17.37 0.54 14.02
C GLY A 169 -18.58 -0.35 14.20
N ASP A 170 -19.37 -0.09 15.23
CA ASP A 170 -20.68 -0.70 15.48
C ASP A 170 -21.66 -0.43 14.32
N THR A 171 -21.85 0.84 13.97
CA THR A 171 -22.76 1.26 12.90
C THR A 171 -22.33 0.66 11.54
N PHE A 172 -21.02 0.57 11.29
CA PHE A 172 -20.51 -0.04 10.07
C PHE A 172 -20.77 -1.55 10.06
N TRP A 173 -20.40 -2.24 11.15
CA TRP A 173 -20.57 -3.68 11.22
C TRP A 173 -22.04 -4.09 11.16
N GLU A 174 -22.92 -3.39 11.86
CA GLU A 174 -24.39 -3.60 11.79
C GLU A 174 -24.94 -3.40 10.37
N ALA A 175 -24.39 -2.46 9.61
CA ALA A 175 -24.85 -2.21 8.25
C ALA A 175 -24.44 -3.33 7.25
N VAL A 176 -23.39 -4.10 7.55
CA VAL A 176 -22.90 -5.17 6.68
C VAL A 176 -23.13 -6.57 7.24
N ASP A 177 -23.48 -6.68 8.51
CA ASP A 177 -23.75 -7.95 9.16
C ASP A 177 -25.16 -8.44 8.85
N ASP A 178 -25.32 -9.73 8.58
CA ASP A 178 -26.63 -10.35 8.34
C ASP A 178 -27.20 -10.88 9.68
N ASP A 179 -28.00 -10.05 10.34
CA ASP A 179 -28.72 -10.42 11.57
C ASP A 179 -29.85 -11.45 11.35
N SER A 180 -30.15 -11.81 10.10
CA SER A 180 -31.21 -12.79 9.79
C SER A 180 -30.81 -14.24 10.11
N ALA A 181 -29.53 -14.48 10.38
CA ALA A 181 -29.06 -15.79 10.82
C ALA A 181 -29.64 -16.11 12.21
N ARG A 182 -30.41 -17.22 12.30
CA ARG A 182 -30.93 -17.72 13.57
C ARG A 182 -29.80 -17.94 14.57
N ALA A 183 -30.04 -17.61 15.84
CA ALA A 183 -29.08 -17.87 16.91
C ALA A 183 -28.57 -19.32 16.83
N GLY A 184 -27.24 -19.49 16.71
CA GLY A 184 -26.58 -20.79 16.58
C GLY A 184 -26.33 -21.28 15.17
N THR A 185 -26.74 -20.55 14.11
CA THR A 185 -26.39 -20.87 12.73
C THR A 185 -25.22 -20.01 12.27
N PRO A 186 -24.15 -20.60 11.65
CA PRO A 186 -23.03 -19.80 11.13
C PRO A 186 -23.49 -18.82 10.07
N LYS A 187 -23.11 -17.55 10.20
CA LYS A 187 -23.43 -16.52 9.21
C LYS A 187 -22.71 -16.83 7.88
N ALA A 188 -23.48 -16.98 6.80
CA ALA A 188 -22.95 -17.35 5.50
C ALA A 188 -22.85 -16.19 4.52
N ARG A 189 -23.45 -15.04 4.82
CA ARG A 189 -23.58 -13.87 3.94
C ARG A 189 -23.38 -12.57 4.72
N LEU A 190 -23.06 -11.52 3.94
CA LEU A 190 -23.13 -10.14 4.38
C LEU A 190 -24.43 -9.51 3.93
N SER A 191 -24.88 -8.45 4.62
CA SER A 191 -26.10 -7.71 4.30
C SER A 191 -25.83 -6.48 3.43
N GLY A 192 -26.85 -5.68 3.11
CA GLY A 192 -26.70 -4.42 2.39
C GLY A 192 -26.19 -4.54 0.95
N GLY A 193 -26.34 -5.73 0.30
CA GLY A 193 -25.79 -5.99 -1.03
C GLY A 193 -24.27 -6.15 -1.08
N VAL A 194 -23.63 -6.24 0.08
CA VAL A 194 -22.20 -6.49 0.19
C VAL A 194 -21.91 -7.97 -0.04
N GLN A 195 -21.10 -8.26 -1.04
CA GLN A 195 -20.67 -9.62 -1.35
C GLN A 195 -19.41 -10.01 -0.60
N ARG A 196 -18.44 -9.09 -0.54
CA ARG A 196 -17.14 -9.30 0.13
C ARG A 196 -16.63 -8.01 0.73
N LEU A 197 -15.83 -8.14 1.77
CA LEU A 197 -15.17 -7.07 2.49
C LEU A 197 -13.70 -7.40 2.68
N TRP A 198 -12.80 -6.53 2.21
CA TRP A 198 -11.36 -6.66 2.36
C TRP A 198 -10.74 -5.45 3.02
N LEU A 199 -9.57 -5.65 3.63
CA LEU A 199 -8.68 -4.56 4.02
C LEU A 199 -8.11 -3.92 2.75
N ASP A 200 -8.23 -2.59 2.61
CA ASP A 200 -7.47 -1.80 1.63
C ASP A 200 -6.06 -1.57 2.21
N GLY A 201 -5.26 -2.62 2.16
CA GLY A 201 -3.93 -2.69 2.76
C GLY A 201 -2.89 -1.92 1.97
N LYS A 202 -1.72 -1.73 2.57
CA LYS A 202 -0.54 -1.19 1.88
C LYS A 202 0.20 -2.31 1.14
N VAL A 203 0.79 -1.95 0.01
CA VAL A 203 1.69 -2.80 -0.78
C VAL A 203 2.97 -2.03 -1.07
N ASP A 204 4.09 -2.76 -1.19
CA ASP A 204 5.43 -2.19 -1.38
C ASP A 204 5.99 -2.53 -2.76
N ALA A 205 6.95 -1.72 -3.25
CA ALA A 205 7.62 -1.92 -4.52
C ALA A 205 8.64 -3.06 -4.44
N LEU A 206 8.72 -3.90 -5.49
CA LEU A 206 9.59 -5.07 -5.55
C LEU A 206 10.32 -5.11 -6.89
N LEU A 207 11.69 -5.10 -6.93
CA LEU A 207 12.49 -5.36 -8.13
C LEU A 207 13.98 -5.65 -7.85
N GLU A 208 14.59 -6.58 -8.62
CA GLU A 208 16.04 -6.72 -8.87
C GLU A 208 16.38 -7.32 -10.26
N LYS A 209 17.48 -6.88 -10.82
CA LYS A 209 18.32 -6.94 -12.07
C LYS A 209 18.22 -8.11 -13.05
N SER A 210 18.09 -7.92 -14.48
CA SER A 210 18.69 -8.91 -15.42
C SER A 210 18.36 -8.87 -16.92
N VAL A 211 18.48 -7.75 -17.64
CA VAL A 211 18.15 -7.68 -19.08
C VAL A 211 18.97 -8.65 -19.98
N PRO A 212 20.29 -8.78 -19.82
CA PRO A 212 21.05 -9.73 -20.67
C PRO A 212 20.82 -11.21 -20.36
N GLN A 213 20.38 -11.53 -19.14
CA GLN A 213 20.22 -12.93 -18.70
C GLN A 213 19.05 -13.63 -19.37
N ILE A 214 18.05 -12.85 -19.84
CA ILE A 214 16.84 -13.38 -20.46
C ILE A 214 16.88 -13.44 -21.98
N GLY A 215 18.05 -13.21 -22.61
CA GLY A 215 18.21 -13.29 -24.06
C GLY A 215 17.61 -12.10 -24.83
N ALA A 216 17.52 -10.89 -24.23
CA ALA A 216 16.97 -9.74 -24.91
C ALA A 216 17.77 -9.32 -26.15
N PRO A 217 19.12 -9.38 -26.18
CA PRO A 217 19.91 -9.09 -27.40
C PRO A 217 19.57 -9.99 -28.58
N GLU A 218 19.29 -11.27 -28.34
CA GLU A 218 18.89 -12.23 -29.36
C GLU A 218 17.50 -11.89 -29.93
N ALA A 219 16.57 -11.45 -29.09
CA ALA A 219 15.25 -10.99 -29.53
C ALA A 219 15.36 -9.72 -30.40
N TRP A 220 16.24 -8.77 -30.06
CA TRP A 220 16.46 -7.57 -30.87
C TRP A 220 17.09 -7.92 -32.25
N ALA A 221 18.05 -8.84 -32.28
CA ALA A 221 18.64 -9.31 -33.53
C ALA A 221 17.62 -9.99 -34.45
N ALA A 222 16.57 -10.58 -33.87
CA ALA A 222 15.44 -11.16 -34.59
C ALA A 222 14.34 -10.14 -34.97
N GLY A 223 14.49 -8.85 -34.61
CA GLY A 223 13.54 -7.78 -34.93
C GLY A 223 12.47 -7.56 -33.87
N TYR A 224 12.55 -8.22 -32.70
CA TYR A 224 11.59 -8.09 -31.60
C TYR A 224 12.10 -7.12 -30.55
N ASP A 225 11.91 -5.83 -30.76
CA ASP A 225 12.35 -4.77 -29.85
C ASP A 225 11.19 -4.05 -29.14
N GLY A 226 9.96 -4.50 -29.34
CA GLY A 226 8.75 -3.90 -28.77
C GLY A 226 8.16 -2.75 -29.60
N THR A 227 8.67 -2.46 -30.80
CA THR A 227 8.11 -1.43 -31.68
C THR A 227 6.63 -1.69 -31.96
N GLY A 228 5.80 -0.64 -31.81
CA GLY A 228 4.35 -0.69 -31.98
C GLY A 228 3.55 -1.23 -30.77
N VAL A 229 4.23 -1.62 -29.69
CA VAL A 229 3.59 -2.12 -28.47
C VAL A 229 3.54 -1.03 -27.40
N LYS A 230 2.39 -0.89 -26.72
CA LYS A 230 2.27 -0.11 -25.50
C LYS A 230 2.37 -1.02 -24.28
N VAL A 231 3.24 -0.66 -23.34
CA VAL A 231 3.39 -1.33 -22.05
C VAL A 231 3.00 -0.34 -20.94
N ALA A 232 2.10 -0.75 -20.05
CA ALA A 232 1.83 0.04 -18.85
C ALA A 232 2.77 -0.36 -17.73
N VAL A 233 3.27 0.63 -16.99
CA VAL A 233 4.08 0.46 -15.77
C VAL A 233 3.28 1.04 -14.61
N LEU A 234 2.86 0.19 -13.68
CA LEU A 234 2.18 0.58 -12.46
C LEU A 234 3.14 0.48 -11.29
N ASP A 235 3.65 1.67 -10.85
CA ASP A 235 4.77 1.74 -9.91
C ASP A 235 4.79 3.08 -9.15
N THR A 236 5.98 3.56 -8.71
CA THR A 236 6.18 4.82 -7.98
C THR A 236 6.15 6.07 -8.88
N GLY A 237 5.81 5.93 -10.17
CA GLY A 237 5.85 7.01 -11.16
C GLY A 237 7.05 6.91 -12.09
N VAL A 238 7.42 8.03 -12.71
CA VAL A 238 8.55 8.09 -13.65
C VAL A 238 9.23 9.46 -13.62
N ASP A 239 10.54 9.48 -13.76
CA ASP A 239 11.28 10.67 -14.17
C ASP A 239 11.23 10.79 -15.70
N ALA A 240 10.26 11.56 -16.20
CA ALA A 240 10.09 11.78 -17.63
C ALA A 240 11.22 12.61 -18.27
N THR A 241 12.11 13.19 -17.46
CA THR A 241 13.28 13.95 -17.94
C THR A 241 14.50 13.09 -18.16
N HIS A 242 14.45 11.81 -17.73
CA HIS A 242 15.56 10.87 -17.92
C HIS A 242 15.81 10.63 -19.42
N PRO A 243 17.05 10.77 -19.92
CA PRO A 243 17.35 10.69 -21.35
C PRO A 243 16.94 9.37 -22.01
N ASP A 244 16.95 8.26 -21.26
CA ASP A 244 16.51 6.95 -21.75
C ASP A 244 15.00 6.85 -21.97
N LEU A 245 14.20 7.72 -21.35
CA LEU A 245 12.74 7.65 -21.33
C LEU A 245 12.05 8.81 -22.05
N ALA A 246 12.78 9.85 -22.45
CA ALA A 246 12.24 11.10 -23.00
C ALA A 246 11.21 10.87 -24.14
N ASP A 247 11.46 9.93 -25.04
CA ASP A 247 10.59 9.61 -26.18
C ASP A 247 9.75 8.34 -25.96
N ARG A 248 9.77 7.75 -24.78
CA ARG A 248 9.09 6.47 -24.53
C ARG A 248 7.71 6.65 -23.93
N ILE A 249 7.53 7.67 -23.08
CA ILE A 249 6.31 7.89 -22.32
C ILE A 249 5.29 8.60 -23.20
N VAL A 250 4.13 7.96 -23.42
CA VAL A 250 3.01 8.53 -24.20
C VAL A 250 1.91 9.08 -23.31
N GLU A 251 1.78 8.57 -22.09
CA GLU A 251 0.83 9.04 -21.09
C GLU A 251 1.33 8.70 -19.69
N SER A 252 1.08 9.60 -18.73
CA SER A 252 1.34 9.33 -17.32
C SER A 252 0.20 9.84 -16.45
N ARG A 253 -0.15 9.09 -15.39
CA ARG A 253 -1.23 9.43 -14.46
C ARG A 253 -0.86 9.02 -13.04
N SER A 254 -1.28 9.82 -12.04
CA SER A 254 -1.17 9.45 -10.63
C SER A 254 -2.51 8.96 -10.09
N PHE A 255 -2.46 7.88 -9.32
CA PHE A 255 -3.55 7.31 -8.52
C PHE A 255 -3.27 7.46 -7.02
N VAL A 256 -2.18 8.16 -6.68
CA VAL A 256 -1.80 8.53 -5.32
C VAL A 256 -2.38 9.92 -5.02
N PRO A 257 -3.23 10.06 -4.00
CA PRO A 257 -3.81 11.34 -3.66
C PRO A 257 -2.76 12.41 -3.34
N GLY A 258 -2.86 13.57 -4.00
CA GLY A 258 -1.98 14.72 -3.76
C GLY A 258 -0.62 14.64 -4.44
N GLU A 259 -0.29 13.56 -5.14
CA GLU A 259 0.97 13.41 -5.88
C GLU A 259 0.75 13.45 -7.39
N THR A 260 1.75 13.93 -8.13
CA THR A 260 1.81 13.86 -9.59
C THR A 260 2.39 12.51 -10.03
N ALA A 261 2.42 12.22 -11.33
CA ALA A 261 3.03 11.00 -11.84
C ALA A 261 4.57 10.99 -11.80
N ARG A 262 5.20 12.06 -11.26
CA ARG A 262 6.65 12.13 -11.05
C ARG A 262 7.09 11.08 -10.04
N ASP A 263 8.22 10.45 -10.33
CA ASP A 263 8.85 9.48 -9.43
C ASP A 263 9.76 10.20 -8.41
N GLY A 264 9.39 10.16 -7.15
CA GLY A 264 10.21 10.65 -6.04
C GLY A 264 10.99 9.53 -5.33
N HIS A 265 10.72 8.26 -5.68
CA HIS A 265 11.36 7.08 -5.11
C HIS A 265 12.52 6.55 -5.98
N GLY A 266 12.36 6.57 -7.31
CA GLY A 266 13.31 6.06 -8.28
C GLY A 266 13.03 4.63 -8.77
N HIS A 267 12.20 3.84 -8.10
CA HIS A 267 11.89 2.47 -8.46
C HIS A 267 11.11 2.38 -9.78
N GLY A 268 10.05 3.17 -9.95
CA GLY A 268 9.25 3.18 -11.18
C GLY A 268 10.04 3.63 -12.40
N THR A 269 10.93 4.61 -12.24
CA THR A 269 11.87 5.03 -13.32
C THR A 269 12.81 3.90 -13.70
N HIS A 270 13.35 3.16 -12.72
CA HIS A 270 14.20 2.01 -12.97
C HIS A 270 13.43 0.89 -13.68
N VAL A 271 12.21 0.57 -13.27
CA VAL A 271 11.34 -0.42 -13.94
C VAL A 271 11.04 0.02 -15.38
N ALA A 272 10.62 1.27 -15.58
CA ALA A 272 10.35 1.82 -16.91
C ALA A 272 11.58 1.74 -17.83
N SER A 273 12.77 2.09 -17.30
CA SER A 273 14.04 1.97 -18.04
C SER A 273 14.41 0.52 -18.36
N THR A 274 14.18 -0.40 -17.43
CA THR A 274 14.38 -1.84 -17.63
C THR A 274 13.49 -2.38 -18.75
N ILE A 275 12.28 -1.86 -18.90
CA ILE A 275 11.34 -2.26 -19.96
C ILE A 275 11.74 -1.63 -21.29
N ALA A 276 11.82 -0.29 -21.36
CA ALA A 276 11.87 0.42 -22.63
C ALA A 276 12.97 1.49 -22.73
N GLY A 277 13.94 1.51 -21.81
CA GLY A 277 15.04 2.46 -21.84
C GLY A 277 15.83 2.39 -23.16
N SER A 278 16.12 3.56 -23.74
CA SER A 278 16.90 3.64 -25.00
C SER A 278 18.36 3.32 -24.83
N GLY A 279 18.90 3.45 -23.60
CA GLY A 279 20.32 3.38 -23.29
C GLY A 279 21.07 4.68 -23.58
N ALA A 280 20.38 5.79 -23.89
CA ALA A 280 21.02 7.05 -24.25
C ALA A 280 21.94 7.59 -23.14
N GLY A 281 21.58 7.39 -21.87
CA GLY A 281 22.38 7.76 -20.70
C GLY A 281 23.63 6.91 -20.48
N SER A 282 23.83 5.84 -21.28
CA SER A 282 24.92 4.87 -21.13
C SER A 282 25.55 4.46 -22.47
N ASP A 283 25.51 5.35 -23.46
CA ASP A 283 26.00 5.10 -24.81
C ASP A 283 25.53 3.76 -25.42
N GLY A 284 24.28 3.40 -25.15
CA GLY A 284 23.63 2.18 -25.62
C GLY A 284 23.95 0.91 -24.80
N THR A 285 24.75 1.00 -23.75
CA THR A 285 25.19 -0.16 -22.94
C THR A 285 24.03 -0.76 -22.12
N TYR A 286 23.21 0.09 -21.48
CA TYR A 286 22.09 -0.34 -20.62
C TYR A 286 20.75 -0.04 -21.30
N ARG A 287 20.42 -0.81 -22.33
CA ARG A 287 19.11 -0.72 -23.00
C ARG A 287 18.07 -1.55 -22.23
N GLY A 288 16.82 -1.13 -22.29
CA GLY A 288 15.68 -1.90 -21.80
C GLY A 288 15.40 -3.15 -22.63
N VAL A 289 14.57 -4.06 -22.12
CA VAL A 289 14.23 -5.33 -22.80
C VAL A 289 13.48 -5.10 -24.11
N ALA A 290 12.62 -4.09 -24.18
CA ALA A 290 11.81 -3.72 -25.33
C ALA A 290 12.00 -2.22 -25.66
N PRO A 291 13.19 -1.81 -26.15
CA PRO A 291 13.53 -0.40 -26.30
C PRO A 291 12.71 0.34 -27.38
N GLY A 292 11.98 -0.37 -28.23
CA GLY A 292 11.01 0.18 -29.19
C GLY A 292 9.61 0.41 -28.64
N ALA A 293 9.30 -0.13 -27.45
CA ALA A 293 7.98 0.01 -26.85
C ALA A 293 7.67 1.44 -26.41
N LYS A 294 6.39 1.76 -26.33
CA LYS A 294 5.86 3.00 -25.73
C LYS A 294 5.28 2.72 -24.35
N LEU A 295 5.42 3.66 -23.43
CA LEU A 295 5.05 3.50 -22.04
C LEU A 295 3.82 4.31 -21.68
N LEU A 296 2.91 3.68 -20.93
CA LEU A 296 1.85 4.29 -20.13
C LEU A 296 2.28 4.17 -18.68
N VAL A 297 2.44 5.27 -17.95
CA VAL A 297 2.95 5.21 -16.57
C VAL A 297 1.87 5.59 -15.58
N GLY A 298 1.50 4.66 -14.72
CA GLY A 298 0.60 4.87 -13.59
C GLY A 298 1.36 4.90 -12.26
N LYS A 299 1.40 6.06 -11.61
CA LYS A 299 1.90 6.13 -10.23
C LYS A 299 0.82 5.60 -9.29
N VAL A 300 1.01 4.39 -8.80
CA VAL A 300 0.14 3.68 -7.86
C VAL A 300 0.78 3.52 -6.48
N LEU A 301 2.09 3.75 -6.40
CA LEU A 301 2.88 3.80 -5.16
C LEU A 301 3.37 5.24 -4.95
N ASP A 302 3.34 5.71 -3.71
CA ASP A 302 3.81 7.03 -3.30
C ASP A 302 5.36 7.14 -3.35
N ASP A 303 5.88 8.32 -3.00
CA ASP A 303 7.33 8.55 -2.95
C ASP A 303 8.03 7.78 -1.81
N GLY A 304 7.28 7.14 -0.93
CA GLY A 304 7.77 6.16 0.07
C GLY A 304 7.78 4.72 -0.43
N GLY A 305 7.34 4.45 -1.68
CA GLY A 305 7.26 3.12 -2.27
C GLY A 305 6.05 2.30 -1.83
N SER A 306 5.02 2.92 -1.25
CA SER A 306 3.81 2.25 -0.75
C SER A 306 2.55 2.79 -1.42
N GLY A 307 1.51 1.95 -1.54
CA GLY A 307 0.24 2.35 -2.14
C GLY A 307 -0.97 1.64 -1.54
N SER A 308 -2.16 2.16 -1.79
CA SER A 308 -3.40 1.49 -1.44
C SER A 308 -3.82 0.48 -2.52
N GLU A 309 -4.36 -0.67 -2.11
CA GLU A 309 -4.89 -1.66 -3.06
C GLU A 309 -5.94 -1.05 -3.99
N SER A 310 -6.78 -0.14 -3.49
CA SER A 310 -7.78 0.57 -4.29
C SER A 310 -7.18 1.46 -5.36
N GLY A 311 -6.07 2.17 -5.06
CA GLY A 311 -5.33 2.98 -6.02
C GLY A 311 -4.67 2.13 -7.09
N ILE A 312 -4.12 0.99 -6.70
CA ILE A 312 -3.51 0.03 -7.63
C ILE A 312 -4.58 -0.55 -8.56
N ILE A 313 -5.74 -0.96 -8.04
CA ILE A 313 -6.87 -1.47 -8.85
C ILE A 313 -7.37 -0.40 -9.84
N GLU A 314 -7.47 0.85 -9.43
CA GLU A 314 -7.82 1.95 -10.34
C GLU A 314 -6.78 2.12 -11.44
N GLY A 315 -5.48 2.02 -11.10
CA GLY A 315 -4.38 2.02 -12.06
C GLY A 315 -4.44 0.84 -13.04
N MET A 316 -4.76 -0.37 -12.56
CA MET A 316 -4.96 -1.55 -13.41
C MET A 316 -6.10 -1.35 -14.41
N ASP A 317 -7.23 -0.82 -13.97
CA ASP A 317 -8.39 -0.55 -14.83
C ASP A 317 -8.04 0.49 -15.91
N TRP A 318 -7.38 1.59 -15.52
CA TRP A 318 -6.90 2.59 -16.47
C TRP A 318 -5.93 1.98 -17.50
N ALA A 319 -4.93 1.23 -17.06
CA ALA A 319 -3.92 0.64 -17.94
C ALA A 319 -4.55 -0.33 -18.96
N ALA A 320 -5.46 -1.18 -18.50
CA ALA A 320 -6.16 -2.16 -19.35
C ALA A 320 -7.03 -1.50 -20.44
N HIS A 321 -7.59 -0.31 -20.15
CA HIS A 321 -8.44 0.43 -21.10
C HIS A 321 -7.71 1.50 -21.94
N SER A 322 -6.43 1.80 -21.63
CA SER A 322 -5.61 2.78 -22.37
C SER A 322 -4.84 2.18 -23.55
N GLY A 323 -5.13 0.91 -23.89
CA GLY A 323 -4.54 0.22 -25.03
C GLY A 323 -3.20 -0.43 -24.76
N ALA A 324 -2.80 -0.61 -23.52
CA ALA A 324 -1.67 -1.45 -23.13
C ALA A 324 -1.91 -2.90 -23.60
N LYS A 325 -0.83 -3.55 -24.06
CA LYS A 325 -0.83 -4.99 -24.31
C LYS A 325 -0.30 -5.78 -23.14
N VAL A 326 0.60 -5.14 -22.39
CA VAL A 326 1.21 -5.69 -21.18
C VAL A 326 1.12 -4.65 -20.08
N VAL A 327 0.78 -5.06 -18.87
CA VAL A 327 0.85 -4.25 -17.64
C VAL A 327 1.91 -4.87 -16.75
N SER A 328 2.96 -4.11 -16.48
CA SER A 328 4.05 -4.50 -15.58
C SER A 328 3.80 -3.96 -14.18
N MET A 329 3.84 -4.85 -13.19
CA MET A 329 3.64 -4.54 -11.78
C MET A 329 4.77 -5.15 -10.95
N SER A 330 5.80 -4.33 -10.67
CA SER A 330 6.90 -4.73 -9.79
C SER A 330 6.58 -4.37 -8.34
N LEU A 331 5.46 -4.85 -7.88
CA LEU A 331 4.90 -4.59 -6.56
C LEU A 331 4.20 -5.84 -6.03
N GLY A 332 3.98 -5.88 -4.74
CA GLY A 332 3.24 -6.95 -4.11
C GLY A 332 2.91 -6.64 -2.66
N GLY A 333 1.90 -7.32 -2.18
CA GLY A 333 1.42 -7.22 -0.81
C GLY A 333 1.65 -8.51 -0.03
N GLN A 334 0.62 -8.94 0.66
CA GLN A 334 0.65 -10.06 1.59
C GLN A 334 1.17 -11.37 0.96
N GLU A 335 2.06 -12.03 1.67
CA GLU A 335 2.56 -13.37 1.39
C GLU A 335 1.47 -14.44 1.49
N GLY A 336 1.64 -15.53 0.74
CA GLY A 336 0.74 -16.68 0.79
C GLY A 336 -0.67 -16.36 0.32
N ALA A 337 -0.78 -15.47 -0.68
CA ALA A 337 -2.05 -15.15 -1.31
C ALA A 337 -2.62 -16.37 -2.04
N ASP A 338 -3.93 -16.54 -1.96
CA ASP A 338 -4.66 -17.65 -2.61
C ASP A 338 -5.35 -17.22 -3.94
N GLY A 339 -5.08 -16.00 -4.41
CA GLY A 339 -5.66 -15.45 -5.64
C GLY A 339 -7.12 -15.00 -5.50
N THR A 340 -7.68 -14.95 -4.29
CA THR A 340 -9.07 -14.53 -4.04
C THR A 340 -9.18 -13.11 -3.49
N ASP A 341 -8.06 -12.42 -3.31
CA ASP A 341 -7.97 -11.04 -2.86
C ASP A 341 -8.43 -10.04 -3.96
N PRO A 342 -8.71 -8.77 -3.61
CA PRO A 342 -9.26 -7.79 -4.55
C PRO A 342 -8.37 -7.53 -5.76
N MET A 343 -7.04 -7.43 -5.57
CA MET A 343 -6.11 -7.17 -6.67
C MET A 343 -6.01 -8.36 -7.61
N SER A 344 -5.93 -9.59 -7.08
CA SER A 344 -5.92 -10.81 -7.88
C SER A 344 -7.21 -10.98 -8.71
N LEU A 345 -8.36 -10.65 -8.11
CA LEU A 345 -9.64 -10.66 -8.84
C LEU A 345 -9.68 -9.59 -9.93
N ALA A 346 -9.13 -8.40 -9.70
CA ALA A 346 -9.04 -7.35 -10.71
C ALA A 346 -8.19 -7.79 -11.90
N VAL A 347 -7.03 -8.41 -11.66
CA VAL A 347 -6.18 -8.99 -12.73
C VAL A 347 -6.98 -9.98 -13.58
N ASN A 348 -7.66 -10.94 -12.93
CA ASN A 348 -8.43 -11.96 -13.64
C ASN A 348 -9.57 -11.36 -14.47
N GLU A 349 -10.33 -10.42 -13.90
CA GLU A 349 -11.46 -9.78 -14.58
C GLU A 349 -11.01 -8.88 -15.74
N LEU A 350 -9.95 -8.09 -15.56
CA LEU A 350 -9.43 -7.19 -16.59
C LEU A 350 -8.78 -7.95 -17.73
N THR A 351 -8.00 -9.01 -17.45
CA THR A 351 -7.46 -9.89 -18.49
C THR A 351 -8.58 -10.52 -19.31
N ALA A 352 -9.62 -11.06 -18.66
CA ALA A 352 -10.76 -11.68 -19.37
C ALA A 352 -11.53 -10.68 -20.24
N LYS A 353 -11.66 -9.42 -19.83
CA LYS A 353 -12.41 -8.38 -20.54
C LYS A 353 -11.64 -7.74 -21.70
N THR A 354 -10.33 -7.51 -21.52
CA THR A 354 -9.54 -6.68 -22.43
C THR A 354 -8.46 -7.46 -23.19
N GLY A 355 -8.13 -8.68 -22.74
CA GLY A 355 -7.02 -9.47 -23.27
C GLY A 355 -5.63 -8.94 -22.91
N VAL A 356 -5.53 -7.97 -21.98
CA VAL A 356 -4.25 -7.45 -21.53
C VAL A 356 -3.52 -8.49 -20.68
N LEU A 357 -2.20 -8.60 -20.84
CA LEU A 357 -1.36 -9.46 -20.02
C LEU A 357 -0.81 -8.68 -18.82
N PHE A 358 -1.07 -9.17 -17.62
CA PHE A 358 -0.43 -8.67 -16.42
C PHE A 358 0.82 -9.49 -16.09
N THR A 359 1.99 -8.82 -16.05
CA THR A 359 3.26 -9.38 -15.57
C THR A 359 3.52 -8.85 -14.18
N ILE A 360 3.61 -9.75 -13.19
CA ILE A 360 3.56 -9.37 -11.79
C ILE A 360 4.67 -10.08 -11.01
N ALA A 361 5.33 -9.36 -10.08
CA ALA A 361 6.32 -9.95 -9.19
C ALA A 361 5.71 -11.03 -8.28
N ALA A 362 6.41 -12.15 -8.10
CA ALA A 362 6.02 -13.19 -7.15
C ALA A 362 6.14 -12.76 -5.68
N GLY A 363 6.91 -11.72 -5.41
CA GLY A 363 7.26 -11.26 -4.08
C GLY A 363 8.67 -11.64 -3.65
N ASN A 364 9.06 -11.21 -2.44
CA ASN A 364 10.41 -11.39 -1.89
C ASN A 364 10.46 -12.35 -0.69
N SER A 365 9.38 -13.06 -0.41
CA SER A 365 9.21 -13.88 0.80
C SER A 365 9.68 -15.33 0.65
N GLY A 366 10.16 -15.70 -0.55
CA GLY A 366 10.76 -17.00 -0.79
C GLY A 366 12.03 -17.26 0.03
N PRO A 367 12.59 -18.51 0.03
CA PRO A 367 12.27 -19.65 -0.86
C PRO A 367 11.25 -20.65 -0.28
N GLY A 368 10.51 -20.31 0.75
CA GLY A 368 9.53 -21.25 1.36
C GLY A 368 8.32 -21.50 0.46
N ASP A 369 7.56 -22.55 0.81
CA ASP A 369 6.32 -22.88 0.13
C ASP A 369 5.24 -21.81 0.37
N ARG A 370 4.40 -21.57 -0.65
CA ARG A 370 3.25 -20.66 -0.57
C ARG A 370 3.60 -19.22 -0.20
N THR A 371 4.73 -18.71 -0.69
CA THR A 371 5.19 -17.33 -0.42
C THR A 371 4.86 -16.35 -1.52
N VAL A 372 4.17 -16.77 -2.59
CA VAL A 372 3.72 -15.84 -3.65
C VAL A 372 2.71 -14.86 -3.07
N GLY A 373 2.96 -13.58 -3.28
CA GLY A 373 2.13 -12.48 -2.80
C GLY A 373 1.01 -12.08 -3.76
N SER A 374 0.05 -11.29 -3.26
CA SER A 374 -0.95 -10.62 -4.10
C SER A 374 -0.32 -9.40 -4.81
N PRO A 375 -0.68 -9.09 -6.08
CA PRO A 375 -1.59 -9.84 -6.96
C PRO A 375 -0.92 -10.93 -7.81
N GLY A 376 0.36 -11.29 -7.53
CA GLY A 376 1.08 -12.35 -8.25
C GLY A 376 0.40 -13.71 -8.19
N ALA A 377 -0.45 -13.98 -7.18
CA ALA A 377 -1.23 -15.21 -7.06
C ALA A 377 -2.48 -15.26 -7.96
N ALA A 378 -2.76 -14.23 -8.77
CA ALA A 378 -3.90 -14.21 -9.67
C ALA A 378 -3.76 -15.29 -10.76
N ALA A 379 -4.85 -16.01 -11.10
CA ALA A 379 -4.84 -17.10 -12.05
C ALA A 379 -4.48 -16.64 -13.50
N ALA A 380 -4.78 -15.38 -13.85
CA ALA A 380 -4.49 -14.81 -15.15
C ALA A 380 -3.15 -14.03 -15.21
N ALA A 381 -2.39 -13.97 -14.11
CA ALA A 381 -1.10 -13.29 -14.07
C ALA A 381 0.01 -14.14 -14.68
N LEU A 382 0.94 -13.48 -15.38
CA LEU A 382 2.27 -14.01 -15.62
C LEU A 382 3.14 -13.62 -14.41
N THR A 383 3.30 -14.53 -13.48
CA THR A 383 4.00 -14.27 -12.22
C THR A 383 5.49 -14.56 -12.37
N VAL A 384 6.31 -13.57 -12.00
CA VAL A 384 7.76 -13.61 -12.19
C VAL A 384 8.47 -13.73 -10.85
N GLY A 385 9.20 -14.83 -10.69
CA GLY A 385 10.08 -15.08 -9.55
C GLY A 385 11.51 -14.61 -9.80
N ALA A 386 12.27 -14.40 -8.72
CA ALA A 386 13.68 -14.05 -8.80
C ALA A 386 14.54 -15.30 -8.91
N VAL A 387 15.62 -15.22 -9.70
CA VAL A 387 16.65 -16.26 -9.79
C VAL A 387 18.02 -15.71 -9.40
N VAL A 388 18.84 -16.53 -8.73
CA VAL A 388 20.23 -16.15 -8.43
C VAL A 388 21.10 -16.47 -9.64
N ARG A 389 21.93 -15.50 -10.05
CA ARG A 389 22.84 -15.64 -11.18
C ARG A 389 23.74 -16.87 -10.98
N GLY A 390 23.56 -17.90 -11.82
CA GLY A 390 24.46 -19.06 -11.90
C GLY A 390 24.04 -20.31 -11.13
N ARG A 391 22.84 -20.37 -10.51
CA ARG A 391 22.29 -21.63 -9.99
C ARG A 391 20.78 -21.63 -10.14
N LEU A 392 20.27 -22.41 -11.10
CA LEU A 392 18.95 -23.04 -10.94
C LEU A 392 19.13 -24.04 -9.78
N ARG A 393 18.49 -23.85 -8.66
CA ARG A 393 18.28 -24.95 -7.72
C ARG A 393 17.03 -25.65 -8.21
N GLU A 394 17.23 -26.89 -8.64
CA GLU A 394 16.19 -27.89 -8.84
C GLU A 394 15.44 -28.13 -7.54
#